data_127ed213bb2df7ad064c2ffa5dcfdf11
#
_entry.id   127ed213bb2df7ad064c2ffa5dcfdf11
#
_cell.length_a   1.000
_cell.length_b   1.000
_cell.length_c   1.000
_cell.angle_alpha   90.00
_cell.angle_beta   90.00
_cell.angle_gamma   90.00
#
_symmetry.space_group_name_H-M   'P 1'
#
loop_
_entity.id
_entity.type
_entity.pdbx_description
1 polymer ?
#
loop_
_entity_poly.entity_id
_entity_poly.type
_entity_poly.pdbx_seq_one_letter_code
_entity_poly.pdbx_strand_id
1 'polypeptide(L)'
;MTTQATGRTVREYACHRTVTHVRTSLPERLPMATPSDVTSPSLLKPPAAAPPSDGTELPRIVPRRHLGRWIAAAVALLVLAMVLNSVVRNDAFQWQVVGQYFTTAAVLDGLLLTLWLTAAVMVLAFALGTGIAVLRLSANPVLRTLSWGYVWIFRSTPLLVQLLFWFNVGALYPTLGIGIPFGPEFVTVKTVNLLGPTLTALIGLTLHETAYAAEVIRGGILSVDAGQTEAAQALGLGRARTLRRIVVPQAMRSIVPTAGNMLIGTLKGTSIVSVLAVHDLLFSVQLIYNRTYQVIPLLLVATVWYIAVTSVLSVGQYHVERYYGRGAARDQAPAPLARLGPWLTALRARTRRASLGGDR
;
A
#
# COMPACT_ATOMS: atom_id res chain seq x y z
N MET A 1 -10.19 51.30 -37.74
CA MET A 1 -9.24 51.90 -36.78
C MET A 1 -8.59 50.70 -36.11
N THR A 2 -7.52 50.19 -36.69
CA THR A 2 -6.08 50.45 -36.37
C THR A 2 -5.72 49.91 -35.00
N THR A 3 -5.00 48.75 -35.06
CA THR A 3 -3.59 48.56 -34.68
C THR A 3 -3.46 48.05 -33.23
N GLN A 4 -2.67 47.03 -32.84
CA GLN A 4 -1.34 46.60 -33.25
C GLN A 4 -1.04 45.21 -32.65
N ALA A 5 -0.26 44.45 -33.38
CA ALA A 5 0.38 43.21 -32.99
C ALA A 5 1.53 43.45 -32.00
N THR A 6 1.75 42.55 -31.08
CA THR A 6 3.08 42.33 -30.49
C THR A 6 3.33 40.84 -30.37
N GLY A 7 4.21 40.37 -31.23
CA GLY A 7 4.80 39.04 -31.20
C GLY A 7 5.73 38.88 -29.98
N ARG A 8 5.69 37.70 -29.35
CA ARG A 8 6.75 37.22 -28.48
C ARG A 8 7.27 35.90 -29.02
N THR A 9 8.45 35.98 -29.52
CA THR A 9 9.32 34.91 -29.99
C THR A 9 9.50 33.81 -28.95
N VAL A 10 9.15 32.58 -29.35
CA VAL A 10 9.55 31.35 -28.67
C VAL A 10 11.02 31.10 -28.96
N ARG A 11 11.89 31.15 -27.97
CA ARG A 11 13.29 30.73 -28.05
C ARG A 11 13.33 29.21 -28.00
N GLU A 12 13.70 28.60 -29.12
CA GLU A 12 14.20 27.25 -29.22
C GLU A 12 15.52 27.11 -28.46
N TYR A 13 15.52 26.28 -27.40
CA TYR A 13 16.77 25.79 -26.82
C TYR A 13 17.20 24.52 -27.53
N ALA A 14 18.04 24.70 -28.55
CA ALA A 14 18.80 23.62 -29.16
C ALA A 14 19.89 23.15 -28.20
N CYS A 15 19.74 21.96 -27.65
CA CYS A 15 20.76 21.30 -26.84
C CYS A 15 21.78 20.62 -27.78
N HIS A 16 22.89 21.27 -28.09
CA HIS A 16 24.05 20.69 -28.76
C HIS A 16 24.70 19.65 -27.83
N ARG A 17 24.49 18.38 -28.13
CA ARG A 17 25.28 17.28 -27.55
C ARG A 17 26.58 17.15 -28.38
N THR A 18 27.66 17.68 -27.83
CA THR A 18 29.03 17.44 -28.33
C THR A 18 29.42 15.99 -27.97
N VAL A 19 29.45 15.12 -28.96
CA VAL A 19 30.00 13.78 -28.85
C VAL A 19 31.52 13.87 -28.97
N THR A 20 32.22 13.81 -27.82
CA THR A 20 33.70 13.66 -27.81
C THR A 20 34.02 12.18 -28.06
N HIS A 21 34.53 11.88 -29.23
CA HIS A 21 35.16 10.59 -29.55
C HIS A 21 36.45 10.45 -28.76
N VAL A 22 36.41 9.66 -27.71
CA VAL A 22 37.63 9.15 -27.04
C VAL A 22 38.09 7.93 -27.83
N ARG A 23 39.18 8.13 -28.59
CA ARG A 23 39.94 7.06 -29.23
C ARG A 23 40.70 6.31 -28.15
N THR A 24 40.20 5.14 -27.73
CA THR A 24 40.97 4.20 -26.92
C THR A 24 41.92 3.42 -27.86
N SER A 25 43.21 3.75 -27.79
CA SER A 25 44.29 2.95 -28.33
C SER A 25 44.37 1.63 -27.58
N LEU A 26 44.22 0.52 -28.29
CA LEU A 26 44.44 -0.83 -27.78
C LEU A 26 45.94 -1.00 -27.42
N PRO A 27 46.27 -1.54 -26.25
CA PRO A 27 47.63 -1.94 -25.96
C PRO A 27 47.97 -3.25 -26.69
N GLU A 28 49.20 -3.26 -27.17
CA GLU A 28 49.92 -4.29 -27.89
C GLU A 28 49.83 -5.69 -27.27
N ARG A 29 49.72 -6.73 -28.11
CA ARG A 29 49.63 -8.12 -27.72
C ARG A 29 50.85 -8.55 -26.93
N LEU A 30 50.68 -9.00 -25.70
CA LEU A 30 51.69 -9.74 -24.94
C LEU A 30 51.89 -11.15 -25.53
N PRO A 31 53.13 -11.65 -25.63
CA PRO A 31 53.40 -12.98 -26.20
C PRO A 31 52.87 -14.09 -25.31
N MET A 32 52.30 -15.14 -25.95
CA MET A 32 51.85 -16.35 -25.29
C MET A 32 53.04 -17.05 -24.64
N ALA A 33 52.96 -17.24 -23.28
CA ALA A 33 53.89 -18.07 -22.57
C ALA A 33 53.58 -19.57 -22.83
N THR A 34 54.59 -20.34 -23.13
CA THR A 34 54.53 -21.80 -23.32
C THR A 34 54.27 -22.54 -21.99
N PRO A 35 53.59 -23.67 -21.99
CA PRO A 35 53.17 -24.34 -20.77
C PRO A 35 54.26 -25.35 -20.26
N SER A 36 55.37 -24.85 -19.71
CA SER A 36 56.42 -25.73 -19.17
C SER A 36 57.00 -25.32 -17.81
N ASP A 37 56.48 -24.31 -17.11
CA ASP A 37 56.97 -23.96 -15.77
C ASP A 37 55.85 -23.94 -14.75
N VAL A 38 55.24 -25.11 -14.49
CA VAL A 38 54.43 -25.33 -13.28
C VAL A 38 55.36 -25.82 -12.18
N THR A 39 56.12 -24.90 -11.59
CA THR A 39 56.75 -25.13 -10.29
C THR A 39 55.69 -24.93 -9.20
N SER A 40 55.55 -25.92 -8.37
CA SER A 40 54.62 -26.02 -7.25
C SER A 40 54.64 -24.73 -6.40
N PRO A 41 53.44 -24.17 -6.02
CA PRO A 41 53.41 -23.05 -5.10
C PRO A 41 53.91 -23.51 -3.73
N SER A 42 55.14 -23.09 -3.37
CA SER A 42 55.60 -23.12 -2.00
C SER A 42 54.61 -22.42 -1.10
N LEU A 43 54.08 -23.09 -0.10
CA LEU A 43 53.24 -22.59 0.94
C LEU A 43 53.94 -21.35 1.59
N LEU A 44 53.62 -20.16 1.09
CA LEU A 44 54.00 -18.93 1.73
C LEU A 44 53.30 -18.88 3.10
N LYS A 45 54.06 -19.21 4.12
CA LYS A 45 53.71 -18.99 5.53
C LYS A 45 53.23 -17.53 5.64
N PRO A 46 51.99 -17.27 6.12
CA PRO A 46 51.55 -15.89 6.29
C PRO A 46 52.55 -15.14 7.15
N PRO A 47 52.90 -13.89 6.81
CA PRO A 47 53.81 -13.10 7.62
C PRO A 47 53.26 -13.04 9.05
N ALA A 48 54.15 -13.31 10.03
CA ALA A 48 53.81 -13.20 11.44
C ALA A 48 53.19 -11.81 11.69
N ALA A 49 51.97 -11.84 12.28
CA ALA A 49 51.30 -10.59 12.63
C ALA A 49 52.28 -9.73 13.44
N ALA A 50 52.54 -8.51 12.94
CA ALA A 50 53.32 -7.55 13.67
C ALA A 50 52.69 -7.34 15.06
N PRO A 51 53.48 -7.22 16.15
CA PRO A 51 52.92 -6.96 17.46
C PRO A 51 52.12 -5.66 17.40
N PRO A 52 50.96 -5.57 18.10
CA PRO A 52 50.18 -4.33 18.10
C PRO A 52 51.06 -3.18 18.55
N SER A 53 51.23 -2.19 17.69
CA SER A 53 51.91 -0.95 17.99
C SER A 53 51.22 -0.28 19.17
N ASP A 54 52.02 0.01 20.18
CA ASP A 54 51.62 0.69 21.40
C ASP A 54 50.60 1.80 21.22
N GLY A 55 49.55 1.74 22.03
CA GLY A 55 49.00 2.95 22.63
C GLY A 55 48.02 3.77 21.80
N THR A 56 47.39 3.24 20.74
CA THR A 56 46.23 3.94 20.20
C THR A 56 45.00 3.46 20.99
N GLU A 57 44.77 4.09 22.15
CA GLU A 57 43.48 3.98 22.83
C GLU A 57 42.37 4.33 21.80
N LEU A 58 41.56 3.33 21.43
CA LEU A 58 40.40 3.57 20.59
C LEU A 58 39.58 4.71 21.21
N PRO A 59 39.22 5.74 20.47
CA PRO A 59 38.48 6.87 21.02
C PRO A 59 37.22 6.34 21.71
N ARG A 60 37.15 6.55 23.03
CA ARG A 60 36.01 6.13 23.85
C ARG A 60 34.78 6.86 23.35
N ILE A 61 33.88 6.14 22.66
CA ILE A 61 32.64 6.68 22.17
C ILE A 61 31.78 7.05 23.39
N VAL A 62 31.79 8.32 23.75
CA VAL A 62 30.93 8.85 24.82
C VAL A 62 29.58 9.14 24.20
N PRO A 63 28.51 8.45 24.65
CA PRO A 63 27.18 8.70 24.13
C PRO A 63 26.76 10.14 24.44
N ARG A 64 26.64 10.99 23.42
CA ARG A 64 26.12 12.36 23.59
C ARG A 64 24.70 12.28 24.13
N ARG A 65 24.48 12.85 25.32
CA ARG A 65 23.14 13.03 25.88
C ARG A 65 22.44 14.10 25.05
N HIS A 66 21.53 13.69 24.19
CA HIS A 66 20.72 14.62 23.39
C HIS A 66 19.59 15.20 24.25
N LEU A 67 19.92 16.20 25.07
CA LEU A 67 18.97 16.89 25.93
C LEU A 67 17.77 17.43 25.11
N GLY A 68 18.02 17.97 23.91
CA GLY A 68 16.98 18.45 23.01
C GLY A 68 15.94 17.37 22.60
N ARG A 69 16.35 16.10 22.48
CA ARG A 69 15.40 15.00 22.19
C ARG A 69 14.48 14.72 23.37
N TRP A 70 14.98 14.83 24.60
CA TRP A 70 14.18 14.62 25.81
C TRP A 70 13.22 15.79 26.04
N ILE A 71 13.67 17.04 25.79
CA ILE A 71 12.82 18.22 25.84
C ILE A 71 11.72 18.11 24.78
N ALA A 72 12.05 17.76 23.53
CA ALA A 72 11.06 17.56 22.48
C ALA A 72 10.05 16.44 22.83
N ALA A 73 10.52 15.32 23.41
CA ALA A 73 9.63 14.26 23.86
C ALA A 73 8.73 14.71 25.02
N ALA A 74 9.25 15.48 25.97
CA ALA A 74 8.46 16.02 27.08
C ALA A 74 7.38 16.99 26.57
N VAL A 75 7.73 17.91 25.66
CA VAL A 75 6.78 18.84 25.02
C VAL A 75 5.71 18.07 24.24
N ALA A 76 6.08 17.05 23.46
CA ALA A 76 5.13 16.24 22.73
C ALA A 76 4.16 15.49 23.66
N LEU A 77 4.66 14.94 24.78
CA LEU A 77 3.83 14.28 25.79
C LEU A 77 2.91 15.27 26.50
N LEU A 78 3.39 16.48 26.81
CA LEU A 78 2.58 17.53 27.40
C LEU A 78 1.43 17.94 26.45
N VAL A 79 1.75 18.21 25.18
CA VAL A 79 0.73 18.53 24.17
C VAL A 79 -0.29 17.40 24.03
N LEU A 80 0.17 16.14 23.96
CA LEU A 80 -0.71 14.99 23.92
C LEU A 80 -1.62 14.92 25.16
N ALA A 81 -1.06 15.12 26.35
CA ALA A 81 -1.83 15.13 27.59
C ALA A 81 -2.86 16.27 27.63
N MET A 82 -2.52 17.46 27.11
CA MET A 82 -3.45 18.60 26.99
C MET A 82 -4.60 18.26 26.02
N VAL A 83 -4.30 17.68 24.87
CA VAL A 83 -5.31 17.25 23.88
C VAL A 83 -6.23 16.19 24.49
N LEU A 84 -5.67 15.15 25.11
CA LEU A 84 -6.45 14.09 25.76
C LEU A 84 -7.34 14.65 26.87
N ASN A 85 -6.80 15.52 27.72
CA ASN A 85 -7.58 16.16 28.78
C ASN A 85 -8.71 17.03 28.20
N SER A 86 -8.46 17.76 27.12
CA SER A 86 -9.48 18.55 26.42
C SER A 86 -10.60 17.65 25.88
N VAL A 87 -10.23 16.52 25.23
CA VAL A 87 -11.20 15.58 24.67
C VAL A 87 -12.04 14.91 25.78
N VAL A 88 -11.43 14.53 26.90
CA VAL A 88 -12.15 13.86 28.00
C VAL A 88 -13.07 14.81 28.75
N ARG A 89 -12.65 16.06 28.95
CA ARG A 89 -13.38 17.06 29.76
C ARG A 89 -14.39 17.90 29.01
N ASN A 90 -14.37 17.86 27.70
CA ASN A 90 -15.28 18.67 26.90
C ASN A 90 -16.65 17.98 26.78
N ASP A 91 -17.67 18.61 27.36
CA ASP A 91 -19.04 18.10 27.37
C ASP A 91 -19.66 17.90 26.00
N ALA A 92 -19.13 18.57 24.95
CA ALA A 92 -19.60 18.39 23.58
C ALA A 92 -19.35 16.98 23.03
N PHE A 93 -18.42 16.21 23.61
CA PHE A 93 -18.18 14.80 23.23
C PHE A 93 -19.25 13.84 23.73
N GLN A 94 -20.00 14.22 24.80
CA GLN A 94 -21.12 13.44 25.35
C GLN A 94 -20.81 11.93 25.43
N TRP A 95 -19.77 11.56 26.16
CA TRP A 95 -19.29 10.17 26.26
C TRP A 95 -20.36 9.15 26.63
N GLN A 96 -21.39 9.56 27.37
CA GLN A 96 -22.52 8.71 27.70
C GLN A 96 -23.31 8.31 26.46
N VAL A 97 -23.53 9.26 25.54
CA VAL A 97 -24.18 9.03 24.24
C VAL A 97 -23.34 8.09 23.37
N VAL A 98 -22.02 8.31 23.33
CA VAL A 98 -21.10 7.40 22.61
C VAL A 98 -21.28 5.96 23.15
N GLY A 99 -21.27 5.75 24.45
CA GLY A 99 -21.48 4.44 25.06
C GLY A 99 -22.85 3.83 24.74
N GLN A 100 -23.90 4.65 24.76
CA GLN A 100 -25.27 4.22 24.48
C GLN A 100 -25.45 3.71 23.04
N TYR A 101 -24.89 4.41 22.07
CA TYR A 101 -25.06 4.06 20.66
C TYR A 101 -24.00 3.11 20.12
N PHE A 102 -22.92 2.86 20.86
CA PHE A 102 -21.77 2.08 20.39
C PHE A 102 -22.14 0.65 19.94
N THR A 103 -23.08 0.01 20.62
CA THR A 103 -23.52 -1.37 20.37
C THR A 103 -24.98 -1.46 19.90
N THR A 104 -25.57 -0.36 19.43
CA THR A 104 -26.93 -0.42 18.89
C THR A 104 -27.00 -1.26 17.62
N ALA A 105 -28.11 -1.97 17.43
CA ALA A 105 -28.31 -2.82 16.26
C ALA A 105 -28.04 -2.08 14.94
N ALA A 106 -28.55 -0.85 14.80
CA ALA A 106 -28.33 -0.05 13.58
C ALA A 106 -26.85 0.21 13.28
N VAL A 107 -26.02 0.46 14.30
CA VAL A 107 -24.57 0.67 14.13
C VAL A 107 -23.86 -0.63 13.81
N LEU A 108 -24.22 -1.73 14.48
CA LEU A 108 -23.62 -3.05 14.23
C LEU A 108 -23.99 -3.62 12.87
N ASP A 109 -25.24 -3.44 12.42
CA ASP A 109 -25.68 -3.83 11.09
C ASP A 109 -24.96 -3.03 10.00
N GLY A 110 -24.79 -1.72 10.22
CA GLY A 110 -24.02 -0.87 9.34
C GLY A 110 -22.54 -1.27 9.28
N LEU A 111 -21.95 -1.63 10.44
CA LEU A 111 -20.59 -2.16 10.52
C LEU A 111 -20.45 -3.48 9.73
N LEU A 112 -21.40 -4.39 9.93
CA LEU A 112 -21.41 -5.68 9.23
C LEU A 112 -21.49 -5.49 7.71
N LEU A 113 -22.36 -4.57 7.24
CA LEU A 113 -22.46 -4.25 5.83
C LEU A 113 -21.14 -3.64 5.29
N THR A 114 -20.50 -2.76 6.04
CA THR A 114 -19.18 -2.20 5.70
C THR A 114 -18.14 -3.30 5.52
N LEU A 115 -18.08 -4.26 6.45
CA LEU A 115 -17.14 -5.40 6.38
C LEU A 115 -17.45 -6.31 5.20
N TRP A 116 -18.72 -6.65 5.02
CA TRP A 116 -19.17 -7.47 3.89
C TRP A 116 -18.85 -6.83 2.55
N LEU A 117 -19.16 -5.53 2.40
CA LEU A 117 -18.91 -4.77 1.18
C LEU A 117 -17.40 -4.72 0.88
N THR A 118 -16.58 -4.45 1.91
CA THR A 118 -15.11 -4.46 1.79
C THR A 118 -14.62 -5.82 1.29
N ALA A 119 -15.06 -6.92 1.92
CA ALA A 119 -14.64 -8.27 1.55
C ALA A 119 -15.08 -8.63 0.12
N ALA A 120 -16.34 -8.36 -0.22
CA ALA A 120 -16.89 -8.63 -1.55
C ALA A 120 -16.15 -7.85 -2.63
N VAL A 121 -15.96 -6.53 -2.42
CA VAL A 121 -15.21 -5.66 -3.34
C VAL A 121 -13.79 -6.17 -3.55
N MET A 122 -13.07 -6.52 -2.48
CA MET A 122 -11.69 -7.01 -2.58
C MET A 122 -11.60 -8.32 -3.37
N VAL A 123 -12.48 -9.28 -3.09
CA VAL A 123 -12.50 -10.55 -3.83
C VAL A 123 -12.77 -10.32 -5.31
N LEU A 124 -13.81 -9.55 -5.63
CA LEU A 124 -14.19 -9.25 -7.02
C LEU A 124 -13.10 -8.43 -7.72
N ALA A 125 -12.56 -7.42 -7.06
CA ALA A 125 -11.51 -6.56 -7.61
C ALA A 125 -10.23 -7.33 -7.93
N PHE A 126 -9.79 -8.24 -7.07
CA PHE A 126 -8.62 -9.07 -7.35
C PHE A 126 -8.90 -10.13 -8.43
N ALA A 127 -10.08 -10.70 -8.47
CA ALA A 127 -10.49 -11.62 -9.54
C ALA A 127 -10.46 -10.93 -10.91
N LEU A 128 -11.18 -9.80 -11.06
CA LEU A 128 -11.22 -9.01 -12.29
C LEU A 128 -9.86 -8.36 -12.60
N GLY A 129 -9.17 -7.85 -11.57
CA GLY A 129 -7.85 -7.24 -11.68
C GLY A 129 -6.79 -8.19 -12.19
N THR A 130 -6.89 -9.49 -11.85
CA THR A 130 -6.02 -10.52 -12.43
C THR A 130 -6.24 -10.62 -13.93
N GLY A 131 -7.50 -10.62 -14.40
CA GLY A 131 -7.81 -10.61 -15.82
C GLY A 131 -7.22 -9.37 -16.53
N ILE A 132 -7.46 -8.17 -15.97
CA ILE A 132 -6.93 -6.92 -16.52
C ILE A 132 -5.38 -6.93 -16.53
N ALA A 133 -4.73 -7.43 -15.47
CA ALA A 133 -3.27 -7.54 -15.42
C ALA A 133 -2.72 -8.46 -16.53
N VAL A 134 -3.37 -9.60 -16.76
CA VAL A 134 -3.01 -10.53 -17.86
C VAL A 134 -3.17 -9.84 -19.22
N LEU A 135 -4.26 -9.11 -19.44
CA LEU A 135 -4.47 -8.35 -20.68
C LEU A 135 -3.39 -7.28 -20.88
N ARG A 136 -2.97 -6.59 -19.81
CA ARG A 136 -1.89 -5.59 -19.86
C ARG A 136 -0.51 -6.17 -20.16
N LEU A 137 -0.26 -7.42 -19.80
CA LEU A 137 0.98 -8.15 -20.10
C LEU A 137 0.92 -8.91 -21.43
N SER A 138 -0.20 -8.82 -22.15
CA SER A 138 -0.40 -9.47 -23.45
C SER A 138 0.50 -8.87 -24.53
N ALA A 139 0.95 -9.72 -25.45
CA ALA A 139 1.65 -9.29 -26.66
C ALA A 139 0.71 -8.59 -27.69
N ASN A 140 -0.61 -8.79 -27.55
CA ASN A 140 -1.61 -8.16 -28.42
C ASN A 140 -1.75 -6.67 -28.06
N PRO A 141 -1.42 -5.73 -28.99
CA PRO A 141 -1.45 -4.31 -28.73
C PRO A 141 -2.86 -3.78 -28.42
N VAL A 142 -3.90 -4.36 -29.03
CA VAL A 142 -5.30 -3.95 -28.80
C VAL A 142 -5.71 -4.24 -27.36
N LEU A 143 -5.48 -5.47 -26.87
CA LEU A 143 -5.82 -5.86 -25.51
C LEU A 143 -5.03 -5.06 -24.47
N ARG A 144 -3.75 -4.79 -24.75
CA ARG A 144 -2.89 -3.96 -23.91
C ARG A 144 -3.38 -2.52 -23.84
N THR A 145 -3.79 -1.93 -24.97
CA THR A 145 -4.29 -0.54 -25.01
C THR A 145 -5.63 -0.40 -24.31
N LEU A 146 -6.58 -1.33 -24.55
CA LEU A 146 -7.90 -1.33 -23.90
C LEU A 146 -7.77 -1.46 -22.39
N SER A 147 -6.96 -2.41 -21.92
CA SER A 147 -6.73 -2.59 -20.48
C SER A 147 -5.96 -1.42 -19.86
N TRP A 148 -5.04 -0.78 -20.59
CA TRP A 148 -4.40 0.47 -20.16
C TRP A 148 -5.42 1.60 -20.02
N GLY A 149 -6.28 1.78 -21.02
CA GLY A 149 -7.33 2.80 -21.00
C GLY A 149 -8.28 2.64 -19.81
N TYR A 150 -8.72 1.39 -19.53
CA TYR A 150 -9.51 1.08 -18.33
C TYR A 150 -8.83 1.54 -17.05
N VAL A 151 -7.59 1.10 -16.84
CA VAL A 151 -6.82 1.45 -15.63
C VAL A 151 -6.61 2.96 -15.55
N TRP A 152 -6.30 3.62 -16.67
CA TRP A 152 -6.12 5.06 -16.70
C TRP A 152 -7.39 5.83 -16.30
N ILE A 153 -8.56 5.49 -16.87
CA ILE A 153 -9.84 6.13 -16.55
C ILE A 153 -10.15 6.00 -15.06
N PHE A 154 -10.16 4.76 -14.54
CA PHE A 154 -10.59 4.51 -13.17
C PHE A 154 -9.63 5.04 -12.10
N ARG A 155 -8.33 5.15 -12.41
CA ARG A 155 -7.33 5.74 -11.49
C ARG A 155 -7.23 7.26 -11.60
N SER A 156 -7.65 7.85 -12.71
CA SER A 156 -7.59 9.30 -12.93
C SER A 156 -8.84 10.03 -12.47
N THR A 157 -9.94 9.32 -12.19
CA THR A 157 -11.20 9.91 -11.76
C THR A 157 -11.46 9.70 -10.27
N PRO A 158 -12.01 10.69 -9.54
CA PRO A 158 -12.35 10.54 -8.13
C PRO A 158 -13.42 9.46 -7.91
N LEU A 159 -13.23 8.62 -6.89
CA LEU A 159 -14.16 7.54 -6.56
C LEU A 159 -15.60 8.03 -6.36
N LEU A 160 -15.79 9.14 -5.64
CA LEU A 160 -17.13 9.72 -5.42
C LEU A 160 -17.84 10.03 -6.74
N VAL A 161 -17.13 10.62 -7.70
CA VAL A 161 -17.69 10.96 -9.02
C VAL A 161 -18.11 9.69 -9.78
N GLN A 162 -17.28 8.64 -9.72
CA GLN A 162 -17.60 7.35 -10.32
C GLN A 162 -18.86 6.74 -9.69
N LEU A 163 -18.97 6.75 -8.36
CA LEU A 163 -20.14 6.21 -7.66
C LEU A 163 -21.43 6.97 -8.01
N LEU A 164 -21.38 8.31 -8.04
CA LEU A 164 -22.51 9.12 -8.45
C LEU A 164 -22.89 8.89 -9.92
N PHE A 165 -21.92 8.69 -10.81
CA PHE A 165 -22.16 8.34 -12.20
C PHE A 165 -22.91 7.00 -12.30
N TRP A 166 -22.41 5.94 -11.65
CA TRP A 166 -23.04 4.63 -11.67
C TRP A 166 -24.44 4.65 -11.05
N PHE A 167 -24.64 5.43 -9.99
CA PHE A 167 -25.94 5.58 -9.35
C PHE A 167 -26.98 6.24 -10.26
N ASN A 168 -26.52 7.17 -11.09
CA ASN A 168 -27.39 7.89 -12.02
C ASN A 168 -27.43 7.26 -13.43
N VAL A 169 -26.81 6.09 -13.64
CA VAL A 169 -26.78 5.45 -14.96
C VAL A 169 -28.18 5.13 -15.52
N GLY A 170 -29.17 4.93 -14.63
CA GLY A 170 -30.57 4.75 -15.02
C GLY A 170 -31.20 5.96 -15.70
N ALA A 171 -30.65 7.18 -15.52
CA ALA A 171 -31.07 8.36 -16.26
C ALA A 171 -30.60 8.33 -17.73
N LEU A 172 -29.47 7.69 -18.01
CA LEU A 172 -28.93 7.51 -19.36
C LEU A 172 -29.54 6.28 -20.04
N TYR A 173 -29.74 5.22 -19.29
CA TYR A 173 -30.28 3.94 -19.76
C TYR A 173 -31.46 3.51 -18.88
N PRO A 174 -32.69 4.01 -19.14
CA PRO A 174 -33.86 3.71 -18.31
C PRO A 174 -34.18 2.22 -18.22
N THR A 175 -33.90 1.48 -19.30
CA THR A 175 -34.09 0.03 -19.41
C THR A 175 -32.79 -0.62 -19.88
N LEU A 176 -32.47 -1.77 -19.31
CA LEU A 176 -31.41 -2.65 -19.79
C LEU A 176 -32.08 -3.88 -20.41
N GLY A 177 -31.76 -4.16 -21.67
CA GLY A 177 -32.25 -5.30 -22.40
C GLY A 177 -31.19 -6.31 -22.74
N ILE A 178 -31.54 -7.58 -22.69
CA ILE A 178 -30.70 -8.67 -23.23
C ILE A 178 -31.33 -9.06 -24.56
N GLY A 179 -30.59 -8.90 -25.65
CA GLY A 179 -31.04 -9.17 -26.99
C GLY A 179 -29.90 -9.37 -27.98
N ILE A 180 -30.22 -9.42 -29.25
CA ILE A 180 -29.22 -9.48 -30.33
C ILE A 180 -28.65 -8.06 -30.53
N PRO A 181 -27.34 -7.86 -30.60
CA PRO A 181 -26.76 -6.55 -30.91
C PRO A 181 -27.38 -5.99 -32.19
N PHE A 182 -27.96 -4.79 -32.09
CA PHE A 182 -28.69 -4.11 -33.17
C PHE A 182 -29.99 -4.81 -33.63
N GLY A 183 -30.53 -5.79 -32.86
CA GLY A 183 -31.76 -6.55 -33.13
C GLY A 183 -32.74 -6.47 -31.97
N PRO A 184 -33.76 -7.38 -31.97
CA PRO A 184 -34.80 -7.40 -30.94
C PRO A 184 -34.25 -7.76 -29.56
N GLU A 185 -34.79 -7.08 -28.54
CA GLU A 185 -34.53 -7.37 -27.13
C GLU A 185 -35.50 -8.49 -26.65
N PHE A 186 -34.97 -9.52 -26.01
CA PHE A 186 -35.77 -10.66 -25.51
C PHE A 186 -36.31 -10.41 -24.10
N VAL A 187 -35.51 -9.68 -23.27
CA VAL A 187 -35.87 -9.35 -21.89
C VAL A 187 -35.41 -7.93 -21.60
N THR A 188 -36.34 -7.11 -21.13
CA THR A 188 -36.05 -5.73 -20.69
C THR A 188 -36.36 -5.58 -19.22
N VAL A 189 -35.42 -4.99 -18.44
CA VAL A 189 -35.61 -4.68 -17.03
C VAL A 189 -35.35 -3.20 -16.82
N LYS A 190 -36.16 -2.54 -15.99
CA LYS A 190 -35.89 -1.15 -15.60
C LYS A 190 -34.60 -1.08 -14.81
N THR A 191 -33.68 -0.24 -15.23
CA THR A 191 -32.35 -0.08 -14.61
C THR A 191 -32.44 0.24 -13.11
N VAL A 192 -33.40 1.06 -12.70
CA VAL A 192 -33.66 1.44 -11.31
C VAL A 192 -34.05 0.23 -10.44
N ASN A 193 -34.74 -0.76 -11.00
CA ASN A 193 -35.14 -1.98 -10.29
C ASN A 193 -33.94 -2.94 -10.14
N LEU A 194 -33.00 -2.91 -11.07
CA LEU A 194 -31.83 -3.76 -11.07
C LEU A 194 -30.72 -3.17 -10.20
N LEU A 195 -30.47 -1.87 -10.34
CA LEU A 195 -29.35 -1.16 -9.69
C LEU A 195 -29.82 -0.40 -8.46
N GLY A 196 -30.13 -1.14 -7.38
CA GLY A 196 -30.33 -0.53 -6.06
C GLY A 196 -29.02 0.05 -5.47
N PRO A 197 -29.10 0.93 -4.45
CA PRO A 197 -27.94 1.62 -3.88
C PRO A 197 -26.77 0.71 -3.52
N THR A 198 -27.05 -0.41 -2.83
CA THR A 198 -26.01 -1.35 -2.38
C THR A 198 -25.32 -2.06 -3.55
N LEU A 199 -26.09 -2.49 -4.56
CA LEU A 199 -25.50 -3.14 -5.75
C LEU A 199 -24.70 -2.15 -6.59
N THR A 200 -25.19 -0.92 -6.73
CA THR A 200 -24.46 0.16 -7.41
C THR A 200 -23.13 0.49 -6.70
N ALA A 201 -23.15 0.56 -5.36
CA ALA A 201 -21.94 0.75 -4.57
C ALA A 201 -20.97 -0.41 -4.76
N LEU A 202 -21.44 -1.66 -4.71
CA LEU A 202 -20.61 -2.85 -4.95
C LEU A 202 -19.95 -2.81 -6.33
N ILE A 203 -20.71 -2.51 -7.39
CA ILE A 203 -20.20 -2.42 -8.76
C ILE A 203 -19.19 -1.29 -8.88
N GLY A 204 -19.54 -0.07 -8.46
CA GLY A 204 -18.67 1.10 -8.59
C GLY A 204 -17.37 0.96 -7.83
N LEU A 205 -17.42 0.50 -6.57
CA LEU A 205 -16.22 0.19 -5.78
C LEU A 205 -15.39 -0.92 -6.43
N THR A 206 -16.04 -1.99 -6.90
CA THR A 206 -15.33 -3.10 -7.56
C THR A 206 -14.59 -2.63 -8.81
N LEU A 207 -15.24 -1.85 -9.67
CA LEU A 207 -14.61 -1.34 -10.88
C LEU A 207 -13.42 -0.41 -10.53
N HIS A 208 -13.58 0.45 -9.54
CA HIS A 208 -12.51 1.31 -9.06
C HIS A 208 -11.32 0.48 -8.55
N GLU A 209 -11.55 -0.41 -7.60
CA GLU A 209 -10.51 -1.22 -6.95
C GLU A 209 -9.88 -2.22 -7.93
N THR A 210 -10.60 -2.69 -8.95
CA THR A 210 -10.06 -3.55 -10.01
C THR A 210 -8.89 -2.88 -10.74
N ALA A 211 -8.96 -1.57 -10.98
CA ALA A 211 -7.88 -0.85 -11.65
C ALA A 211 -6.61 -0.80 -10.78
N TYR A 212 -6.76 -0.68 -9.47
CA TYR A 212 -5.64 -0.73 -8.54
C TYR A 212 -5.11 -2.16 -8.36
N ALA A 213 -5.98 -3.14 -8.20
CA ALA A 213 -5.60 -4.55 -8.11
C ALA A 213 -4.83 -5.01 -9.35
N ALA A 214 -5.25 -4.61 -10.54
CA ALA A 214 -4.55 -4.91 -11.78
C ALA A 214 -3.10 -4.40 -11.79
N GLU A 215 -2.88 -3.18 -11.31
CA GLU A 215 -1.53 -2.61 -11.22
C GLU A 215 -0.69 -3.25 -10.10
N VAL A 216 -1.30 -3.60 -8.98
CA VAL A 216 -0.63 -4.35 -7.90
C VAL A 216 -0.14 -5.71 -8.41
N ILE A 217 -0.99 -6.44 -9.12
CA ILE A 217 -0.65 -7.75 -9.69
C ILE A 217 0.42 -7.60 -10.78
N ARG A 218 0.24 -6.66 -11.72
CA ARG A 218 1.20 -6.40 -12.78
C ARG A 218 2.56 -5.98 -12.22
N GLY A 219 2.59 -5.06 -11.27
CA GLY A 219 3.82 -4.61 -10.61
C GLY A 219 4.51 -5.74 -9.86
N GLY A 220 3.74 -6.60 -9.16
CA GLY A 220 4.28 -7.78 -8.50
C GLY A 220 4.89 -8.81 -9.47
N ILE A 221 4.25 -9.05 -10.62
CA ILE A 221 4.82 -9.93 -11.64
C ILE A 221 6.11 -9.34 -12.22
N LEU A 222 6.15 -8.04 -12.48
CA LEU A 222 7.33 -7.36 -13.02
C LEU A 222 8.46 -7.17 -11.99
N SER A 223 8.20 -7.33 -10.72
CA SER A 223 9.23 -7.27 -9.66
C SER A 223 10.09 -8.52 -9.58
N VAL A 224 9.69 -9.61 -10.26
CA VAL A 224 10.48 -10.84 -10.31
C VAL A 224 11.63 -10.67 -11.29
N ASP A 225 12.83 -11.08 -10.87
CA ASP A 225 14.04 -10.98 -11.67
C ASP A 225 13.88 -11.69 -13.03
N ALA A 226 14.27 -10.99 -14.12
CA ALA A 226 14.15 -11.48 -15.49
C ALA A 226 14.96 -12.78 -15.70
N GLY A 227 16.10 -12.92 -15.02
CA GLY A 227 16.94 -14.12 -15.07
C GLY A 227 16.21 -15.40 -14.62
N GLN A 228 15.19 -15.29 -13.74
CA GLN A 228 14.34 -16.42 -13.37
C GLN A 228 13.52 -16.94 -14.56
N THR A 229 13.04 -16.01 -15.39
CA THR A 229 12.28 -16.37 -16.60
C THR A 229 13.20 -16.91 -17.69
N GLU A 230 14.37 -16.32 -17.86
CA GLU A 230 15.40 -16.76 -18.83
C GLU A 230 15.92 -18.15 -18.49
N ALA A 231 16.26 -18.41 -17.21
CA ALA A 231 16.69 -19.73 -16.75
C ALA A 231 15.60 -20.79 -16.96
N ALA A 232 14.33 -20.44 -16.68
CA ALA A 232 13.19 -21.33 -16.93
C ALA A 232 13.05 -21.69 -18.42
N GLN A 233 13.25 -20.72 -19.30
CA GLN A 233 13.22 -20.92 -20.77
C GLN A 233 14.39 -21.80 -21.24
N ALA A 234 15.59 -21.58 -20.72
CA ALA A 234 16.77 -22.42 -21.00
C ALA A 234 16.55 -23.87 -20.60
N LEU A 235 15.77 -24.14 -19.56
CA LEU A 235 15.34 -25.46 -19.13
C LEU A 235 14.13 -26.03 -19.90
N GLY A 236 13.67 -25.35 -20.96
CA GLY A 236 12.55 -25.80 -21.78
C GLY A 236 11.18 -25.67 -21.12
N LEU A 237 11.05 -24.89 -20.05
CA LEU A 237 9.75 -24.68 -19.38
C LEU A 237 8.84 -23.77 -20.22
N GLY A 238 7.63 -24.25 -20.51
CA GLY A 238 6.62 -23.44 -21.19
C GLY A 238 6.14 -22.25 -20.34
N ARG A 239 5.71 -21.16 -20.99
CA ARG A 239 5.31 -19.89 -20.36
C ARG A 239 4.33 -20.04 -19.18
N ALA A 240 3.27 -20.84 -19.33
CA ALA A 240 2.29 -21.06 -18.27
C ALA A 240 2.89 -21.73 -17.03
N ARG A 241 3.80 -22.72 -17.24
CA ARG A 241 4.48 -23.42 -16.15
C ARG A 241 5.47 -22.51 -15.43
N THR A 242 6.23 -21.70 -16.18
CA THR A 242 7.13 -20.67 -15.65
C THR A 242 6.35 -19.66 -14.79
N LEU A 243 5.24 -19.13 -15.33
CA LEU A 243 4.39 -18.18 -14.59
C LEU A 243 3.89 -18.78 -13.28
N ARG A 244 3.26 -19.99 -13.34
CA ARG A 244 2.59 -20.58 -12.18
C ARG A 244 3.57 -21.10 -11.11
N ARG A 245 4.73 -21.65 -11.50
CA ARG A 245 5.66 -22.33 -10.57
C ARG A 245 6.81 -21.45 -10.10
N ILE A 246 7.18 -20.44 -10.87
CA ILE A 246 8.36 -19.61 -10.60
C ILE A 246 7.95 -18.16 -10.34
N VAL A 247 7.26 -17.53 -11.27
CA VAL A 247 6.98 -16.08 -11.20
C VAL A 247 5.91 -15.78 -10.15
N VAL A 248 4.74 -16.41 -10.19
CA VAL A 248 3.62 -16.10 -9.27
C VAL A 248 4.02 -16.31 -7.81
N PRO A 249 4.67 -17.42 -7.37
CA PRO A 249 5.07 -17.57 -5.96
C PRO A 249 6.05 -16.48 -5.49
N GLN A 250 6.92 -16.01 -6.37
CA GLN A 250 7.84 -14.92 -6.05
C GLN A 250 7.13 -13.56 -6.05
N ALA A 251 6.26 -13.29 -7.03
CA ALA A 251 5.45 -12.09 -7.13
C ALA A 251 4.52 -11.90 -5.93
N MET A 252 4.01 -12.99 -5.32
CA MET A 252 3.15 -12.92 -4.13
C MET A 252 3.84 -12.22 -2.94
N ARG A 253 5.16 -12.24 -2.86
CA ARG A 253 5.91 -11.51 -1.82
C ARG A 253 5.73 -9.99 -1.93
N SER A 254 5.48 -9.47 -3.12
CA SER A 254 5.21 -8.06 -3.38
C SER A 254 3.70 -7.76 -3.41
N ILE A 255 2.91 -8.68 -3.99
CA ILE A 255 1.45 -8.51 -4.15
C ILE A 255 0.75 -8.51 -2.80
N VAL A 256 1.04 -9.49 -1.94
CA VAL A 256 0.28 -9.70 -0.68
C VAL A 256 0.40 -8.53 0.30
N PRO A 257 1.59 -7.94 0.57
CA PRO A 257 1.69 -6.76 1.42
C PRO A 257 0.90 -5.57 0.85
N THR A 258 0.99 -5.34 -0.45
CA THR A 258 0.28 -4.24 -1.11
C THR A 258 -1.24 -4.47 -1.11
N ALA A 259 -1.69 -5.71 -1.30
CA ALA A 259 -3.10 -6.09 -1.20
C ALA A 259 -3.67 -5.86 0.22
N GLY A 260 -2.87 -6.12 1.26
CA GLY A 260 -3.24 -5.83 2.65
C GLY A 260 -3.45 -4.33 2.90
N ASN A 261 -2.56 -3.48 2.39
CA ASN A 261 -2.72 -2.02 2.45
C ASN A 261 -3.96 -1.56 1.68
N MET A 262 -4.23 -2.16 0.51
CA MET A 262 -5.40 -1.90 -0.30
C MET A 262 -6.69 -2.27 0.44
N LEU A 263 -6.74 -3.42 1.13
CA LEU A 263 -7.86 -3.85 1.96
C LEU A 263 -8.22 -2.82 3.03
N ILE A 264 -7.22 -2.32 3.77
CA ILE A 264 -7.42 -1.29 4.78
C ILE A 264 -7.87 0.04 4.15
N GLY A 265 -7.35 0.38 2.97
CA GLY A 265 -7.78 1.53 2.18
C GLY A 265 -9.23 1.43 1.75
N THR A 266 -9.63 0.29 1.18
CA THR A 266 -10.99 -0.01 0.72
C THR A 266 -11.98 0.03 1.88
N LEU A 267 -11.64 -0.55 3.05
CA LEU A 267 -12.50 -0.48 4.25
C LEU A 267 -12.85 0.96 4.62
N LYS A 268 -11.88 1.86 4.62
CA LYS A 268 -12.13 3.29 4.89
C LYS A 268 -12.85 3.97 3.74
N GLY A 269 -12.53 3.58 2.51
CA GLY A 269 -13.15 4.08 1.29
C GLY A 269 -14.63 3.74 1.16
N THR A 270 -15.10 2.64 1.76
CA THR A 270 -16.52 2.30 1.75
C THR A 270 -17.40 3.38 2.41
N SER A 271 -16.87 4.18 3.34
CA SER A 271 -17.63 5.29 3.94
C SER A 271 -18.20 6.28 2.90
N ILE A 272 -17.60 6.36 1.71
CA ILE A 272 -18.10 7.23 0.62
C ILE A 272 -19.46 6.76 0.10
N VAL A 273 -19.81 5.48 0.25
CA VAL A 273 -21.10 4.94 -0.22
C VAL A 273 -22.30 5.48 0.57
N SER A 274 -22.05 6.09 1.72
CA SER A 274 -23.09 6.79 2.50
C SER A 274 -23.81 7.88 1.68
N VAL A 275 -23.10 8.48 0.69
CA VAL A 275 -23.69 9.46 -0.25
C VAL A 275 -24.77 8.83 -1.14
N LEU A 276 -24.71 7.53 -1.38
CA LEU A 276 -25.71 6.76 -2.14
C LEU A 276 -26.83 6.23 -1.25
N ALA A 277 -26.92 6.66 0.01
CA ALA A 277 -27.85 6.15 1.03
C ALA A 277 -27.72 4.62 1.27
N VAL A 278 -26.54 4.06 1.09
CA VAL A 278 -26.23 2.69 1.49
C VAL A 278 -26.07 2.65 3.01
N HIS A 279 -26.74 1.72 3.68
CA HIS A 279 -26.77 1.61 5.15
C HIS A 279 -25.45 1.03 5.72
N ASP A 280 -24.32 1.58 5.29
CA ASP A 280 -23.01 1.29 5.88
C ASP A 280 -22.88 1.89 7.29
N LEU A 281 -21.73 1.71 7.93
CA LEU A 281 -21.48 2.22 9.27
C LEU A 281 -21.67 3.74 9.37
N LEU A 282 -21.14 4.50 8.40
CA LEU A 282 -21.24 5.97 8.42
C LEU A 282 -22.68 6.43 8.19
N PHE A 283 -23.39 5.87 7.22
CA PHE A 283 -24.78 6.24 6.94
C PHE A 283 -25.71 5.88 8.09
N SER A 284 -25.52 4.73 8.72
CA SER A 284 -26.30 4.31 9.90
C SER A 284 -26.15 5.32 11.04
N VAL A 285 -24.94 5.81 11.27
CA VAL A 285 -24.67 6.87 12.24
C VAL A 285 -25.30 8.20 11.81
N GLN A 286 -25.24 8.54 10.51
CA GLN A 286 -25.88 9.74 9.95
C GLN A 286 -27.40 9.76 10.17
N LEU A 287 -28.06 8.63 9.95
CA LEU A 287 -29.50 8.51 10.20
C LEU A 287 -29.89 8.78 11.66
N ILE A 288 -29.04 8.37 12.60
CA ILE A 288 -29.27 8.61 14.03
C ILE A 288 -29.05 10.09 14.36
N TYR A 289 -27.91 10.66 13.96
CA TYR A 289 -27.62 12.06 14.33
C TYR A 289 -28.55 13.08 13.62
N ASN A 290 -29.05 12.78 12.43
CA ASN A 290 -30.05 13.62 11.76
C ASN A 290 -31.40 13.68 12.53
N ARG A 291 -31.67 12.69 13.39
CA ARG A 291 -32.87 12.66 14.26
C ARG A 291 -32.62 13.22 15.65
N THR A 292 -31.41 13.00 16.17
CA THR A 292 -31.07 13.33 17.57
C THR A 292 -30.30 14.63 17.69
N TYR A 293 -29.79 15.16 16.57
CA TYR A 293 -28.89 16.34 16.50
C TYR A 293 -27.56 16.15 17.24
N GLN A 294 -27.21 14.93 17.61
CA GLN A 294 -25.99 14.56 18.35
C GLN A 294 -24.87 14.17 17.40
N VAL A 295 -24.42 15.12 16.56
CA VAL A 295 -23.49 14.85 15.44
C VAL A 295 -22.12 14.40 15.95
N ILE A 296 -21.51 15.12 16.89
CA ILE A 296 -20.15 14.85 17.38
C ILE A 296 -20.04 13.46 18.04
N PRO A 297 -20.88 13.12 19.05
CA PRO A 297 -20.77 11.83 19.72
C PRO A 297 -21.00 10.65 18.77
N LEU A 298 -21.91 10.76 17.82
CA LEU A 298 -22.20 9.69 16.87
C LEU A 298 -21.10 9.53 15.80
N LEU A 299 -20.50 10.63 15.32
CA LEU A 299 -19.30 10.52 14.49
C LEU A 299 -18.12 9.89 15.24
N LEU A 300 -18.02 10.08 16.56
CA LEU A 300 -17.04 9.39 17.39
C LEU A 300 -17.31 7.87 17.42
N VAL A 301 -18.58 7.45 17.55
CA VAL A 301 -18.95 6.02 17.47
C VAL A 301 -18.41 5.40 16.19
N ALA A 302 -18.68 6.03 15.03
CA ALA A 302 -18.15 5.55 13.75
C ALA A 302 -16.62 5.54 13.73
N THR A 303 -15.99 6.63 14.19
CA THR A 303 -14.52 6.76 14.23
C THR A 303 -13.88 5.66 15.06
N VAL A 304 -14.40 5.38 16.26
CA VAL A 304 -13.85 4.34 17.14
C VAL A 304 -14.00 2.95 16.50
N TRP A 305 -15.14 2.67 15.84
CA TRP A 305 -15.31 1.42 15.11
C TRP A 305 -14.34 1.28 13.94
N TYR A 306 -14.14 2.35 13.13
CA TYR A 306 -13.13 2.34 12.06
C TYR A 306 -11.72 2.11 12.61
N ILE A 307 -11.35 2.77 13.72
CA ILE A 307 -10.06 2.55 14.37
C ILE A 307 -9.92 1.11 14.86
N ALA A 308 -10.94 0.56 15.52
CA ALA A 308 -10.92 -0.80 16.03
C ALA A 308 -10.71 -1.82 14.91
N VAL A 309 -11.53 -1.76 13.85
CA VAL A 309 -11.44 -2.68 12.73
C VAL A 309 -10.13 -2.52 11.94
N THR A 310 -9.72 -1.28 11.65
CA THR A 310 -8.45 -1.06 10.95
C THR A 310 -7.25 -1.51 11.79
N SER A 311 -7.31 -1.40 13.12
CA SER A 311 -6.26 -1.91 14.01
C SER A 311 -6.17 -3.44 13.95
N VAL A 312 -7.30 -4.14 14.01
CA VAL A 312 -7.35 -5.60 13.87
C VAL A 312 -6.79 -6.04 12.51
N LEU A 313 -7.23 -5.39 11.42
CA LEU A 313 -6.73 -5.68 10.08
C LEU A 313 -5.22 -5.39 9.95
N SER A 314 -4.74 -4.29 10.54
CA SER A 314 -3.32 -3.93 10.52
C SER A 314 -2.45 -4.94 11.27
N VAL A 315 -2.94 -5.49 12.38
CA VAL A 315 -2.24 -6.58 13.09
C VAL A 315 -2.21 -7.85 12.23
N GLY A 316 -3.34 -8.21 11.60
CA GLY A 316 -3.39 -9.32 10.65
C GLY A 316 -2.41 -9.13 9.49
N GLN A 317 -2.42 -7.94 8.88
CA GLN A 317 -1.51 -7.57 7.80
C GLN A 317 -0.05 -7.71 8.22
N TYR A 318 0.34 -7.21 9.38
CA TYR A 318 1.71 -7.35 9.89
C TYR A 318 2.17 -8.81 9.96
N HIS A 319 1.31 -9.75 10.37
CA HIS A 319 1.64 -11.17 10.41
C HIS A 319 1.79 -11.75 9.00
N VAL A 320 0.92 -11.36 8.08
CA VAL A 320 0.97 -11.78 6.68
C VAL A 320 2.25 -11.25 6.01
N GLU A 321 2.58 -9.97 6.19
CA GLU A 321 3.81 -9.37 5.69
C GLU A 321 5.06 -10.08 6.21
N ARG A 322 5.07 -10.40 7.50
CA ARG A 322 6.19 -11.15 8.10
C ARG A 322 6.32 -12.56 7.54
N TYR A 323 5.22 -13.20 7.21
CA TYR A 323 5.24 -14.54 6.59
C TYR A 323 5.82 -14.51 5.17
N TYR A 324 5.35 -13.59 4.32
CA TYR A 324 5.81 -13.46 2.93
C TYR A 324 7.18 -12.77 2.80
N GLY A 325 7.57 -11.94 3.75
CA GLY A 325 8.87 -11.27 3.80
C GLY A 325 10.04 -12.16 4.25
N ARG A 326 9.77 -13.40 4.71
CA ARG A 326 10.84 -14.34 5.07
C ARG A 326 11.68 -14.68 3.85
N GLY A 327 12.93 -14.21 3.82
CA GLY A 327 13.88 -14.46 2.73
C GLY A 327 14.29 -13.22 1.90
N ALA A 328 13.59 -12.10 2.03
CA ALA A 328 14.01 -10.81 1.47
C ALA A 328 14.61 -9.84 2.53
N ALA A 329 14.58 -10.24 3.80
CA ALA A 329 14.86 -9.36 4.92
C ALA A 329 16.35 -9.34 5.27
N ARG A 330 17.15 -8.57 4.54
CA ARG A 330 18.42 -8.06 5.10
C ARG A 330 18.25 -6.73 5.84
N ASP A 331 17.14 -5.99 5.69
CA ASP A 331 16.95 -4.64 6.24
C ASP A 331 15.52 -4.31 6.73
N GLN A 332 14.78 -5.26 7.30
CA GLN A 332 13.53 -4.87 7.96
C GLN A 332 13.83 -4.25 9.31
N ALA A 333 13.52 -2.96 9.46
CA ALA A 333 13.54 -2.28 10.74
C ALA A 333 12.68 -3.04 11.77
N PRO A 334 13.16 -3.29 12.99
CA PRO A 334 12.39 -3.99 14.01
C PRO A 334 11.07 -3.25 14.28
N ALA A 335 10.00 -4.02 14.52
CA ALA A 335 8.68 -3.48 14.83
C ALA A 335 8.77 -2.40 15.92
N PRO A 336 7.97 -1.32 15.83
CA PRO A 336 8.05 -0.20 16.79
C PRO A 336 7.90 -0.65 18.24
N LEU A 337 7.10 -1.67 18.52
CA LEU A 337 6.96 -2.27 19.86
C LEU A 337 8.19 -3.11 20.28
N ALA A 338 8.92 -3.70 19.35
CA ALA A 338 10.15 -4.44 19.66
C ALA A 338 11.29 -3.50 20.09
N ARG A 339 11.23 -2.21 19.74
CA ARG A 339 12.17 -1.18 20.22
C ARG A 339 11.96 -0.82 21.68
N LEU A 340 10.80 -1.10 22.27
CA LEU A 340 10.50 -0.88 23.68
C LEU A 340 11.06 -1.99 24.58
N GLY A 341 11.25 -3.20 24.04
CA GLY A 341 11.78 -4.34 24.79
C GLY A 341 13.14 -4.09 25.46
N PRO A 342 14.16 -3.62 24.74
CA PRO A 342 15.47 -3.31 25.33
C PRO A 342 15.42 -2.19 26.39
N TRP A 343 14.51 -1.24 26.24
CA TRP A 343 14.33 -0.14 27.18
C TRP A 343 13.64 -0.60 28.48
N LEU A 344 12.62 -1.45 28.37
CA LEU A 344 11.94 -2.05 29.53
C LEU A 344 12.84 -3.00 30.33
N THR A 345 13.69 -3.77 29.63
CA THR A 345 14.69 -4.62 30.29
C THR A 345 15.79 -3.81 30.95
N ALA A 346 16.22 -2.69 30.34
CA ALA A 346 17.20 -1.77 30.95
C ALA A 346 16.61 -1.06 32.20
N LEU A 347 15.33 -0.70 32.21
CA LEU A 347 14.65 -0.15 33.40
C LEU A 347 14.56 -1.19 34.51
N ARG A 348 14.16 -2.43 34.22
CA ARG A 348 14.12 -3.51 35.22
C ARG A 348 15.49 -3.85 35.79
N ALA A 349 16.56 -3.76 34.98
CA ALA A 349 17.90 -3.97 35.45
C ALA A 349 18.42 -2.82 36.38
N ARG A 350 17.96 -1.59 36.14
CA ARG A 350 18.30 -0.42 36.99
C ARG A 350 17.56 -0.49 38.33
N THR A 351 16.30 -0.86 38.38
CA THR A 351 15.55 -1.00 39.63
C THR A 351 16.09 -2.15 40.49
N ARG A 352 16.53 -3.26 39.86
CA ARG A 352 17.18 -4.36 40.59
C ARG A 352 18.57 -3.98 41.18
N ARG A 353 19.33 -3.10 40.53
CA ARG A 353 20.61 -2.61 41.07
C ARG A 353 20.43 -1.60 42.21
N ALA A 354 19.34 -0.82 42.17
CA ALA A 354 19.03 0.12 43.24
C ALA A 354 18.55 -0.60 44.52
N SER A 355 17.88 -1.76 44.40
CA SER A 355 17.45 -2.56 45.58
C SER A 355 18.57 -3.41 46.19
N LEU A 356 19.64 -3.66 45.49
CA LEU A 356 20.82 -4.44 46.00
C LEU A 356 21.97 -3.57 46.51
N GLY A 357 21.88 -2.23 46.36
CA GLY A 357 22.89 -1.27 46.79
C GLY A 357 22.55 -0.51 48.08
N GLY A 358 21.45 -0.87 48.77
CA GLY A 358 20.98 -0.19 49.99
C GLY A 358 21.48 -0.77 51.33
N ASP A 359 22.29 -1.83 51.31
CA ASP A 359 22.86 -2.44 52.49
C ASP A 359 24.43 -2.34 52.47
N ARG A 360 24.91 -1.14 52.69
CA ARG A 360 26.28 -0.91 53.18
C ARG A 360 26.39 0.46 53.87
#